data_4d7502b390fb965475b5a81a05bbaf58
#
_entry.id   4d7502b390fb965475b5a81a05bbaf58
#
_cell.length_a   1.000
_cell.length_b   1.000
_cell.length_c   1.000
_cell.angle_alpha   90.00
_cell.angle_beta   90.00
_cell.angle_gamma   90.00
#
_symmetry.space_group_name_H-M   'P 1'
#
loop_
_entity.id
_entity.type
_entity.pdbx_description
1 polymer ?
#
loop_
_entity_poly.entity_id
_entity_poly.type
_entity_poly.pdbx_seq_one_letter_code
_entity_poly.pdbx_strand_id
1 'polypeptide(L)'
;TKAQLGDLLTVYSPKAADVQTYNQTHGLDAIYESIELRKACCQIRKLEPLERALAGKKTWLTGLRREQSGARSVVPFIDESEVASTGRVKINPLAAWSWGDIWHYIQAHQVNYNVLHDQFFPSIGCEPCTRAVTLGEDPRSGRWWWEDASLKECGLHAKTPS
;
A
#
# COMPACT_ATOMS: atom_id res chain seq x y z
N THR A 1 5.34 -17.22 3.35
CA THR A 1 4.52 -16.96 2.14
C THR A 1 5.10 -17.69 0.92
N LYS A 2 6.41 -17.56 0.60
CA LYS A 2 7.02 -18.27 -0.55
C LYS A 2 6.99 -19.78 -0.39
N ALA A 3 7.17 -20.28 0.83
CA ALA A 3 7.06 -21.71 1.14
C ALA A 3 5.65 -22.28 0.89
N GLN A 4 4.62 -21.44 0.93
CA GLN A 4 3.22 -21.84 0.74
C GLN A 4 2.74 -21.62 -0.69
N LEU A 5 3.20 -20.55 -1.36
CA LEU A 5 2.77 -20.15 -2.69
C LEU A 5 3.73 -20.61 -3.80
N GLY A 6 4.91 -21.10 -3.44
CA GLY A 6 5.91 -21.58 -4.40
C GLY A 6 6.24 -20.55 -5.47
N ASP A 7 6.18 -20.97 -6.71
CA ASP A 7 6.49 -20.14 -7.89
C ASP A 7 5.39 -19.15 -8.27
N LEU A 8 4.26 -19.12 -7.55
CA LEU A 8 3.20 -18.13 -7.77
C LEU A 8 3.59 -16.72 -7.29
N LEU A 9 4.65 -16.61 -6.46
CA LEU A 9 5.12 -15.35 -5.93
C LEU A 9 6.30 -14.79 -6.72
N THR A 10 6.08 -13.71 -7.45
CA THR A 10 7.15 -12.92 -8.07
C THR A 10 7.46 -11.70 -7.23
N VAL A 11 8.74 -11.50 -6.90
CA VAL A 11 9.21 -10.36 -6.10
C VAL A 11 9.85 -9.32 -7.01
N TYR A 12 9.36 -8.09 -6.94
CA TYR A 12 9.93 -6.93 -7.61
C TYR A 12 10.61 -6.03 -6.59
N SER A 13 11.92 -5.84 -6.73
CA SER A 13 12.72 -4.97 -5.88
C SER A 13 12.98 -3.63 -6.57
N PRO A 14 13.17 -2.53 -5.82
CA PRO A 14 13.59 -1.27 -6.39
C PRO A 14 14.99 -1.41 -7.04
N LYS A 15 15.29 -0.56 -8.00
CA LYS A 15 16.63 -0.50 -8.60
C LYS A 15 17.63 0.00 -7.56
N ALA A 16 18.69 -0.76 -7.33
CA ALA A 16 19.70 -0.44 -6.31
C ALA A 16 20.35 0.95 -6.55
N ALA A 17 20.63 1.29 -7.81
CA ALA A 17 21.22 2.58 -8.17
C ALA A 17 20.31 3.76 -7.77
N ASP A 18 19.00 3.67 -8.04
CA ASP A 18 18.05 4.75 -7.71
C ASP A 18 17.95 4.93 -6.17
N VAL A 19 17.93 3.81 -5.43
CA VAL A 19 17.93 3.84 -3.96
C VAL A 19 19.21 4.47 -3.42
N GLN A 20 20.37 4.09 -3.99
CA GLN A 20 21.67 4.63 -3.59
C GLN A 20 21.74 6.13 -3.87
N THR A 21 21.34 6.58 -5.05
CA THR A 21 21.32 8.00 -5.42
C THR A 21 20.43 8.79 -4.47
N TYR A 22 19.21 8.31 -4.18
CA TYR A 22 18.31 8.96 -3.24
C TYR A 22 18.95 9.12 -1.86
N ASN A 23 19.51 8.02 -1.33
CA ASN A 23 20.13 8.04 0.00
C ASN A 23 21.39 8.94 0.07
N GLN A 24 22.19 8.99 -0.99
CA GLN A 24 23.36 9.87 -1.06
C GLN A 24 23.00 11.35 -1.16
N THR A 25 21.91 11.65 -1.88
CA THR A 25 21.48 13.03 -2.11
C THR A 25 20.74 13.63 -0.91
N HIS A 26 19.92 12.82 -0.24
CA HIS A 26 18.97 13.31 0.76
C HIS A 26 19.19 12.74 2.16
N GLY A 27 19.99 11.68 2.30
CA GLY A 27 20.17 11.00 3.60
C GLY A 27 19.15 9.88 3.80
N LEU A 28 19.41 9.08 4.84
CA LEU A 28 18.56 7.92 5.19
C LEU A 28 17.22 8.35 5.83
N ASP A 29 17.26 9.46 6.57
CA ASP A 29 16.12 9.97 7.34
C ASP A 29 15.30 11.03 6.61
N ALA A 30 15.62 11.29 5.34
CA ALA A 30 14.97 12.31 4.52
C ALA A 30 13.43 12.14 4.42
N ILE A 31 12.93 10.93 4.62
CA ILE A 31 11.48 10.65 4.64
C ILE A 31 10.74 11.37 5.78
N TYR A 32 11.44 11.79 6.84
CA TYR A 32 10.87 12.52 7.97
C TYR A 32 10.96 14.05 7.79
N GLU A 33 11.75 14.53 6.83
CA GLU A 33 12.01 15.97 6.64
C GLU A 33 10.89 16.65 5.86
N SER A 34 10.35 15.97 4.83
CA SER A 34 9.23 16.51 4.06
C SER A 34 8.39 15.44 3.38
N ILE A 35 7.15 15.82 3.05
CA ILE A 35 6.21 14.98 2.31
C ILE A 35 6.75 14.68 0.91
N GLU A 36 7.41 15.64 0.27
CA GLU A 36 8.00 15.53 -1.06
C GLU A 36 9.09 14.47 -1.07
N LEU A 37 10.00 14.50 -0.10
CA LEU A 37 11.06 13.50 0.05
C LEU A 37 10.49 12.12 0.37
N ARG A 38 9.48 12.03 1.24
CA ARG A 38 8.78 10.78 1.50
C ARG A 38 8.11 10.23 0.23
N LYS A 39 7.45 11.09 -0.56
CA LYS A 39 6.83 10.70 -1.84
C LYS A 39 7.87 10.25 -2.86
N ALA A 40 9.01 10.93 -2.97
CA ALA A 40 10.13 10.51 -3.81
C ALA A 40 10.68 9.14 -3.41
N CYS A 41 10.84 8.87 -2.10
CA CYS A 41 11.18 7.54 -1.59
C CYS A 41 10.14 6.48 -2.02
N CYS A 42 8.85 6.78 -1.89
CA CYS A 42 7.77 5.87 -2.31
C CYS A 42 7.79 5.63 -3.83
N GLN A 43 8.08 6.66 -4.63
CA GLN A 43 8.20 6.54 -6.08
C GLN A 43 9.26 5.50 -6.45
N ILE A 44 10.46 5.62 -5.88
CA ILE A 44 11.59 4.72 -6.17
C ILE A 44 11.34 3.30 -5.63
N ARG A 45 10.84 3.20 -4.40
CA ARG A 45 10.79 1.90 -3.69
C ARG A 45 9.51 1.11 -3.88
N LYS A 46 8.44 1.74 -4.38
CA LYS A 46 7.12 1.11 -4.52
C LYS A 46 6.51 1.30 -5.89
N LEU A 47 6.40 2.54 -6.38
CA LEU A 47 5.66 2.82 -7.61
C LEU A 47 6.40 2.30 -8.84
N GLU A 48 7.69 2.55 -8.94
CA GLU A 48 8.50 2.04 -10.04
C GLU A 48 8.51 0.49 -10.09
N PRO A 49 8.74 -0.24 -8.99
CA PRO A 49 8.62 -1.71 -8.99
C PRO A 49 7.21 -2.19 -9.36
N LEU A 50 6.16 -1.50 -8.89
CA LEU A 50 4.78 -1.84 -9.24
C LEU A 50 4.53 -1.68 -10.74
N GLU A 51 4.98 -0.58 -11.36
CA GLU A 51 4.83 -0.36 -12.81
C GLU A 51 5.51 -1.46 -13.61
N ARG A 52 6.70 -1.90 -13.20
CA ARG A 52 7.37 -3.07 -13.83
C ARG A 52 6.57 -4.35 -13.66
N ALA A 53 5.99 -4.58 -12.48
CA ALA A 53 5.17 -5.75 -12.21
C ALA A 53 3.89 -5.76 -13.06
N LEU A 54 3.32 -4.59 -13.32
CA LEU A 54 2.08 -4.40 -14.08
C LEU A 54 2.32 -4.24 -15.59
N ALA A 55 3.56 -4.16 -16.04
CA ALA A 55 3.87 -4.02 -17.47
C ALA A 55 3.25 -5.17 -18.28
N GLY A 56 2.49 -4.84 -19.32
CA GLY A 56 1.80 -5.79 -20.17
C GLY A 56 0.58 -6.48 -19.54
N LYS A 57 0.20 -6.12 -18.30
CA LYS A 57 -1.02 -6.63 -17.68
C LYS A 57 -2.21 -5.73 -18.03
N LYS A 58 -3.35 -6.36 -18.35
CA LYS A 58 -4.59 -5.64 -18.65
C LYS A 58 -5.47 -5.42 -17.41
N THR A 59 -5.25 -6.23 -16.39
CA THR A 59 -6.06 -6.18 -15.15
C THR A 59 -5.19 -6.54 -13.96
N TRP A 60 -5.45 -5.91 -12.82
CA TRP A 60 -4.86 -6.27 -11.54
C TRP A 60 -5.87 -6.20 -10.40
N LEU A 61 -5.66 -7.03 -9.39
CA LEU A 61 -6.52 -7.13 -8.22
C LEU A 61 -5.88 -6.42 -7.04
N THR A 62 -6.67 -5.71 -6.25
CA THR A 62 -6.20 -5.08 -5.02
C THR A 62 -7.05 -5.47 -3.81
N GLY A 63 -6.48 -5.34 -2.62
CA GLY A 63 -7.19 -5.50 -1.35
C GLY A 63 -7.76 -4.19 -0.80
N LEU A 64 -8.03 -3.18 -1.65
CA LEU A 64 -8.61 -1.92 -1.22
C LEU A 64 -10.01 -2.10 -0.67
N ARG A 65 -10.31 -1.42 0.44
CA ARG A 65 -11.63 -1.37 1.06
C ARG A 65 -12.02 0.08 1.37
N ARG A 66 -13.29 0.38 1.26
CA ARG A 66 -13.83 1.73 1.53
C ARG A 66 -13.62 2.16 2.97
N GLU A 67 -13.71 1.23 3.90
CA GLU A 67 -13.56 1.47 5.33
C GLU A 67 -12.11 1.83 5.76
N GLN A 68 -11.11 1.59 4.91
CA GLN A 68 -9.70 1.77 5.29
C GLN A 68 -9.31 3.24 5.58
N SER A 69 -9.94 4.19 4.92
CA SER A 69 -9.75 5.63 5.16
C SER A 69 -10.83 6.45 4.47
N GLY A 70 -11.04 7.70 4.90
CA GLY A 70 -11.96 8.63 4.25
C GLY A 70 -11.66 8.82 2.75
N ALA A 71 -10.39 8.89 2.39
CA ALA A 71 -9.96 9.01 0.98
C ALA A 71 -10.37 7.79 0.11
N ARG A 72 -10.66 6.66 0.74
CA ARG A 72 -11.06 5.41 0.06
C ARG A 72 -12.56 5.15 0.08
N SER A 73 -13.36 5.98 0.74
CA SER A 73 -14.81 5.79 0.92
C SER A 73 -15.58 5.55 -0.38
N VAL A 74 -15.06 6.02 -1.51
CA VAL A 74 -15.68 5.91 -2.84
C VAL A 74 -14.97 4.92 -3.77
N VAL A 75 -14.10 4.05 -3.24
CA VAL A 75 -13.40 3.03 -4.06
C VAL A 75 -14.43 2.14 -4.78
N PRO A 76 -14.42 2.08 -6.12
CA PRO A 76 -15.32 1.23 -6.89
C PRO A 76 -14.84 -0.23 -6.88
N PHE A 77 -15.73 -1.16 -7.19
CA PHE A 77 -15.33 -2.57 -7.42
C PHE A 77 -14.45 -2.70 -8.66
N ILE A 78 -14.82 -1.99 -9.73
CA ILE A 78 -14.05 -1.90 -10.98
C ILE A 78 -13.65 -0.45 -11.15
N ASP A 79 -12.35 -0.20 -11.24
CA ASP A 79 -11.76 1.13 -11.40
C ASP A 79 -11.07 1.20 -12.77
N GLU A 80 -11.68 1.97 -13.65
CA GLU A 80 -11.23 2.18 -15.04
C GLU A 80 -10.44 3.49 -15.21
N SER A 81 -10.13 4.19 -14.12
CA SER A 81 -9.45 5.49 -14.16
C SER A 81 -8.07 5.47 -14.87
N GLU A 82 -7.43 4.30 -14.91
CA GLU A 82 -6.14 4.13 -15.58
C GLU A 82 -6.25 3.60 -17.02
N VAL A 83 -7.45 3.28 -17.52
CA VAL A 83 -7.61 2.66 -18.85
C VAL A 83 -7.09 3.55 -19.97
N ALA A 84 -7.41 4.85 -19.94
CA ALA A 84 -6.98 5.78 -20.99
C ALA A 84 -5.46 5.94 -21.08
N SER A 85 -4.75 5.88 -19.93
CA SER A 85 -3.30 6.09 -19.86
C SER A 85 -2.48 4.81 -19.99
N THR A 86 -3.00 3.70 -19.48
CA THR A 86 -2.23 2.45 -19.36
C THR A 86 -2.90 1.24 -20.02
N GLY A 87 -4.17 1.33 -20.38
CA GLY A 87 -4.99 0.22 -20.86
C GLY A 87 -5.36 -0.78 -19.75
N ARG A 88 -5.14 -0.46 -18.47
CA ARG A 88 -5.36 -1.35 -17.33
C ARG A 88 -6.65 -1.06 -16.58
N VAL A 89 -7.29 -2.12 -16.13
CA VAL A 89 -8.43 -2.07 -15.20
C VAL A 89 -7.96 -2.55 -13.83
N LYS A 90 -8.33 -1.83 -12.78
CA LYS A 90 -8.10 -2.23 -11.40
C LYS A 90 -9.39 -2.80 -10.83
N ILE A 91 -9.33 -3.97 -10.20
CA ILE A 91 -10.47 -4.62 -9.57
C ILE A 91 -10.24 -4.69 -8.07
N ASN A 92 -11.22 -4.25 -7.29
CA ASN A 92 -11.19 -4.18 -5.84
C ASN A 92 -12.28 -5.11 -5.25
N PRO A 93 -12.08 -6.43 -5.21
CA PRO A 93 -13.13 -7.39 -4.82
C PRO A 93 -13.62 -7.18 -3.39
N LEU A 94 -12.76 -6.62 -2.54
CA LEU A 94 -13.05 -6.40 -1.13
C LEU A 94 -13.58 -4.98 -0.83
N ALA A 95 -13.91 -4.17 -1.86
CA ALA A 95 -14.22 -2.76 -1.70
C ALA A 95 -15.32 -2.48 -0.65
N ALA A 96 -16.33 -3.34 -0.54
CA ALA A 96 -17.44 -3.19 0.42
C ALA A 96 -17.24 -3.96 1.74
N TRP A 97 -16.14 -4.70 1.90
CA TRP A 97 -15.90 -5.47 3.11
C TRP A 97 -15.47 -4.59 4.28
N SER A 98 -16.06 -4.85 5.45
CA SER A 98 -15.63 -4.26 6.70
C SER A 98 -14.38 -4.94 7.24
N TRP A 99 -13.76 -4.34 8.26
CA TRP A 99 -12.70 -4.97 9.05
C TRP A 99 -13.16 -6.29 9.68
N GLY A 100 -14.40 -6.31 10.17
CA GLY A 100 -15.01 -7.50 10.75
C GLY A 100 -15.18 -8.62 9.72
N ASP A 101 -15.64 -8.31 8.50
CA ASP A 101 -15.79 -9.30 7.43
C ASP A 101 -14.46 -9.96 7.07
N ILE A 102 -13.37 -9.15 6.99
CA ILE A 102 -12.01 -9.68 6.72
C ILE A 102 -11.58 -10.67 7.79
N TRP A 103 -11.71 -10.31 9.07
CA TRP A 103 -11.27 -11.20 10.15
C TRP A 103 -12.16 -12.43 10.29
N HIS A 104 -13.47 -12.29 10.09
CA HIS A 104 -14.37 -13.43 10.04
C HIS A 104 -13.97 -14.41 8.92
N TYR A 105 -13.69 -13.89 7.73
CA TYR A 105 -13.25 -14.71 6.59
C TYR A 105 -11.90 -15.39 6.88
N ILE A 106 -10.93 -14.66 7.40
CA ILE A 106 -9.61 -15.20 7.76
C ILE A 106 -9.76 -16.36 8.73
N GLN A 107 -10.59 -16.20 9.77
CA GLN A 107 -10.81 -17.23 10.78
C GLN A 107 -11.56 -18.44 10.19
N ALA A 108 -12.65 -18.20 9.47
CA ALA A 108 -13.49 -19.26 8.91
C ALA A 108 -12.74 -20.14 7.89
N HIS A 109 -11.82 -19.55 7.14
CA HIS A 109 -11.08 -20.21 6.07
C HIS A 109 -9.60 -20.46 6.41
N GLN A 110 -9.17 -20.17 7.63
CA GLN A 110 -7.79 -20.33 8.09
C GLN A 110 -6.77 -19.66 7.14
N VAL A 111 -7.11 -18.46 6.65
CA VAL A 111 -6.25 -17.70 5.74
C VAL A 111 -5.05 -17.18 6.50
N ASN A 112 -3.85 -17.41 5.97
CA ASN A 112 -2.64 -16.87 6.55
C ASN A 112 -2.60 -15.34 6.46
N TYR A 113 -2.25 -14.70 7.56
CA TYR A 113 -2.09 -13.25 7.65
C TYR A 113 -0.75 -12.87 8.29
N ASN A 114 -0.38 -11.60 8.22
CA ASN A 114 0.85 -11.11 8.81
C ASN A 114 0.68 -11.03 10.34
N VAL A 115 1.56 -11.72 11.08
CA VAL A 115 1.57 -11.75 12.55
C VAL A 115 1.72 -10.37 13.21
N LEU A 116 2.19 -9.35 12.49
CA LEU A 116 2.22 -7.99 13.00
C LEU A 116 0.82 -7.44 13.34
N HIS A 117 -0.25 -8.00 12.74
CA HIS A 117 -1.61 -7.61 13.12
C HIS A 117 -1.89 -7.93 14.61
N ASP A 118 -1.35 -9.03 15.13
CA ASP A 118 -1.47 -9.41 16.55
C ASP A 118 -0.62 -8.52 17.47
N GLN A 119 0.29 -7.73 16.88
CA GLN A 119 1.21 -6.82 17.57
C GLN A 119 0.79 -5.35 17.41
N PHE A 120 -0.51 -5.11 17.23
CA PHE A 120 -1.09 -3.77 17.08
C PHE A 120 -0.64 -3.00 15.82
N PHE A 121 -0.36 -3.70 14.72
CA PHE A 121 -0.15 -3.09 13.41
C PHE A 121 -1.35 -3.34 12.48
N PRO A 122 -2.48 -2.64 12.64
CA PRO A 122 -3.67 -2.86 11.82
C PRO A 122 -3.48 -2.39 10.37
N SER A 123 -2.52 -1.50 10.12
CA SER A 123 -2.14 -1.03 8.79
C SER A 123 -0.63 -1.09 8.62
N ILE A 124 -0.17 -1.99 7.74
CA ILE A 124 1.25 -2.28 7.54
C ILE A 124 1.76 -1.62 6.27
N GLY A 125 2.94 -1.02 6.34
CA GLY A 125 3.68 -0.43 5.21
C GLY A 125 5.17 -0.73 5.30
N CYS A 126 6.01 0.17 4.77
CA CYS A 126 7.45 0.07 4.99
C CYS A 126 7.76 0.23 6.48
N GLU A 127 8.74 -0.51 6.94
CA GLU A 127 9.14 -0.52 8.36
C GLU A 127 9.39 0.88 8.93
N PRO A 128 10.21 1.78 8.31
CA PRO A 128 10.42 3.11 8.85
C PRO A 128 9.19 4.04 8.75
N CYS A 129 8.15 3.63 8.01
CA CYS A 129 6.91 4.41 7.83
C CYS A 129 5.72 3.82 8.61
N THR A 130 5.95 2.91 9.53
CA THR A 130 4.88 2.20 10.24
C THR A 130 5.25 1.97 11.69
N ARG A 131 4.36 2.36 12.60
CA ARG A 131 4.43 1.99 14.03
C ARG A 131 3.19 1.21 14.44
N ALA A 132 3.28 0.53 15.56
CA ALA A 132 2.10 0.00 16.24
C ALA A 132 1.18 1.16 16.67
N VAL A 133 -0.11 0.87 16.81
CA VAL A 133 -1.11 1.81 17.33
C VAL A 133 -1.56 1.36 18.72
N THR A 134 -2.00 2.30 19.55
CA THR A 134 -2.60 2.01 20.84
C THR A 134 -4.11 1.78 20.71
N LEU A 135 -4.71 1.17 21.71
CA LEU A 135 -6.15 0.92 21.72
C LEU A 135 -6.91 2.26 21.66
N GLY A 136 -7.84 2.37 20.72
CA GLY A 136 -8.63 3.59 20.49
C GLY A 136 -8.05 4.57 19.46
N GLU A 137 -6.81 4.37 19.00
CA GLU A 137 -6.28 5.13 17.86
C GLU A 137 -6.93 4.68 16.54
N ASP A 138 -6.97 5.61 15.57
CA ASP A 138 -7.35 5.25 14.19
C ASP A 138 -6.41 4.16 13.67
N PRO A 139 -6.92 3.11 13.01
CA PRO A 139 -6.09 1.99 12.49
C PRO A 139 -4.96 2.42 11.56
N ARG A 140 -5.04 3.60 10.96
CA ARG A 140 -3.98 4.14 10.09
C ARG A 140 -3.12 5.21 10.75
N SER A 141 -3.36 5.58 12.01
CA SER A 141 -2.56 6.56 12.75
C SER A 141 -1.07 6.16 12.80
N GLY A 142 -0.77 4.87 12.83
CA GLY A 142 0.58 4.34 12.77
C GLY A 142 1.31 4.51 11.43
N ARG A 143 0.61 4.92 10.35
CA ARG A 143 1.21 5.17 9.03
C ARG A 143 1.64 6.63 8.93
N TRP A 144 2.94 6.86 8.59
CA TRP A 144 3.49 8.23 8.51
C TRP A 144 3.01 9.07 9.70
N TRP A 145 3.22 8.58 10.92
CA TRP A 145 2.67 9.14 12.17
C TRP A 145 3.10 10.57 12.44
N TRP A 146 4.13 11.04 11.74
CA TRP A 146 4.64 12.42 11.80
C TRP A 146 3.95 13.37 10.82
N GLU A 147 3.04 12.90 9.96
CA GLU A 147 2.30 13.71 8.99
C GLU A 147 0.85 13.92 9.44
N ASP A 148 0.23 14.98 8.93
CA ASP A 148 -1.21 15.22 9.11
C ASP A 148 -2.05 14.10 8.48
N ALA A 149 -3.14 13.75 9.14
CA ALA A 149 -3.99 12.64 8.72
C ALA A 149 -4.54 12.78 7.28
N SER A 150 -4.80 14.03 6.85
CA SER A 150 -5.29 14.35 5.50
C SER A 150 -4.28 14.05 4.38
N LEU A 151 -2.99 13.95 4.70
CA LEU A 151 -1.89 13.77 3.76
C LEU A 151 -1.36 12.33 3.70
N LYS A 152 -1.89 11.45 4.54
CA LYS A 152 -1.43 10.07 4.74
C LYS A 152 -1.87 9.09 3.64
N GLU A 153 -1.55 9.37 2.38
CA GLU A 153 -1.75 8.42 1.29
C GLU A 153 -0.45 8.11 0.53
N CYS A 154 -0.29 6.84 0.20
CA CYS A 154 0.74 6.39 -0.71
C CYS A 154 0.24 6.56 -2.15
N GLY A 155 1.09 7.05 -3.05
CA GLY A 155 0.76 7.21 -4.47
C GLY A 155 0.30 5.96 -5.21
N LEU A 156 0.42 4.76 -4.59
CA LEU A 156 -0.08 3.49 -5.15
C LEU A 156 -1.58 3.51 -5.50
N HIS A 157 -2.37 4.34 -4.80
CA HIS A 157 -3.82 4.38 -4.93
C HIS A 157 -4.35 5.82 -5.02
N ALA A 158 -3.45 6.81 -5.19
CA ALA A 158 -3.85 8.18 -5.42
C ALA A 158 -4.59 8.27 -6.78
N LYS A 159 -5.71 8.98 -6.79
CA LYS A 159 -6.34 9.34 -8.07
C LYS A 159 -5.39 10.28 -8.79
N THR A 160 -5.09 10.01 -10.05
CA THR A 160 -4.48 11.01 -10.93
C THR A 160 -5.45 12.19 -10.99
N PRO A 161 -5.02 13.45 -10.75
CA PRO A 161 -5.88 14.59 -10.99
C PRO A 161 -6.29 14.56 -12.49
N SER A 162 -7.59 14.59 -12.71
CA SER A 162 -8.18 14.78 -14.04
C SER A 162 -7.90 16.17 -14.56
#